data_142eb4bec0a73293ad1432cc2f23d4c1
#
_entry.id   142eb4bec0a73293ad1432cc2f23d4c1
#
_cell.length_a   1.000
_cell.length_b   1.000
_cell.length_c   1.000
_cell.angle_alpha   90.00
_cell.angle_beta   90.00
_cell.angle_gamma   90.00
#
_symmetry.space_group_name_H-M   'P 1'
#
loop_
_entity.id
_entity.type
_entity.pdbx_description
1 polymer ?
#
loop_
_entity_poly.entity_id
_entity_poly.type
_entity_poly.pdbx_seq_one_letter_code
_entity_poly.pdbx_strand_id
1 'polypeptide(L)'
;MKILFVSSSAPNKINLMLEAFKNIKNLEIVSEYEKFKSDNYYSNKTNFIDKIFTKLGLPIDRTNFNNRVYNTCVEFSPDIIFIVKGNILKPRIVKKIRKNFPHLKLINWTLDDMFAKHNRSIYYAKSIRFYDLVVTTKSYNCNNDELPSLGVKKILFQNNGFLSLLHKPCYLCDETNYSHDVVFIGSAELDRLKLMNAMALSGIVINIYGVGWERKYLHNICIKT
;
A
#
# COMPACT_ATOMS: atom_id res chain seq x y z
N MET A 1 -20.77 11.95 -8.43
CA MET A 1 -20.19 11.36 -7.20
C MET A 1 -18.83 11.97 -6.95
N LYS A 2 -18.56 12.42 -5.73
CA LYS A 2 -17.31 13.08 -5.35
C LYS A 2 -16.48 12.17 -4.46
N ILE A 3 -15.21 11.93 -4.83
CA ILE A 3 -14.29 11.10 -4.05
C ILE A 3 -13.09 11.94 -3.59
N LEU A 4 -12.82 11.92 -2.30
CA LEU A 4 -11.55 12.35 -1.74
C LEU A 4 -10.64 11.13 -1.62
N PHE A 5 -9.59 11.10 -2.43
CA PHE A 5 -8.59 10.06 -2.40
C PHE A 5 -7.46 10.44 -1.44
N VAL A 6 -7.25 9.63 -0.42
CA VAL A 6 -6.29 9.90 0.67
C VAL A 6 -5.25 8.80 0.73
N SER A 7 -3.96 9.15 0.64
CA SER A 7 -2.90 8.17 0.75
C SER A 7 -1.69 8.66 1.52
N SER A 8 -1.12 7.76 2.33
CA SER A 8 0.18 7.95 2.99
C SER A 8 1.36 7.40 2.18
N SER A 9 1.11 6.80 1.03
CA SER A 9 2.15 6.26 0.14
C SER A 9 2.57 7.29 -0.92
N ALA A 10 3.78 7.13 -1.46
CA ALA A 10 4.30 8.02 -2.49
C ALA A 10 3.44 8.02 -3.78
N PRO A 11 3.34 9.14 -4.49
CA PRO A 11 2.47 9.29 -5.67
C PRO A 11 2.67 8.23 -6.75
N ASN A 12 3.89 7.79 -7.00
CA ASN A 12 4.23 6.88 -8.11
C ASN A 12 3.52 5.52 -8.07
N LYS A 13 3.23 4.99 -6.87
CA LYS A 13 2.47 3.74 -6.70
C LYS A 13 0.96 3.94 -6.77
N ILE A 14 0.51 5.17 -6.60
CA ILE A 14 -0.90 5.55 -6.44
C ILE A 14 -1.46 6.09 -7.75
N ASN A 15 -0.61 6.63 -8.62
CA ASN A 15 -1.02 7.20 -9.89
C ASN A 15 -1.86 6.23 -10.73
N LEU A 16 -1.50 4.93 -10.73
CA LEU A 16 -2.26 3.90 -11.44
C LEU A 16 -3.69 3.76 -10.90
N MET A 17 -3.87 3.86 -9.59
CA MET A 17 -5.20 3.82 -8.97
C MET A 17 -6.00 5.07 -9.30
N LEU A 18 -5.38 6.25 -9.20
CA LEU A 18 -6.02 7.51 -9.56
C LEU A 18 -6.41 7.54 -11.04
N GLU A 19 -5.56 7.04 -11.93
CA GLU A 19 -5.88 6.91 -13.35
C GLU A 19 -7.05 5.96 -13.59
N ALA A 20 -7.14 4.84 -12.85
CA ALA A 20 -8.29 3.95 -12.93
C ALA A 20 -9.58 4.66 -12.50
N PHE A 21 -9.55 5.46 -11.44
CA PHE A 21 -10.70 6.25 -11.00
C PHE A 21 -11.09 7.34 -12.00
N LYS A 22 -10.14 8.02 -12.65
CA LYS A 22 -10.41 9.06 -13.67
C LYS A 22 -11.17 8.52 -14.89
N ASN A 23 -11.05 7.23 -15.17
CA ASN A 23 -11.78 6.58 -16.26
C ASN A 23 -13.25 6.27 -15.92
N ILE A 24 -13.69 6.53 -14.69
CA ILE A 24 -15.08 6.33 -14.28
C ILE A 24 -15.89 7.59 -14.64
N LYS A 25 -16.93 7.41 -15.48
CA LYS A 25 -17.79 8.51 -15.88
C LYS A 25 -18.50 9.14 -14.67
N ASN A 26 -18.68 10.45 -14.72
CA ASN A 26 -19.37 11.24 -13.68
C ASN A 26 -18.74 11.14 -12.29
N LEU A 27 -17.42 10.95 -12.22
CA LEU A 27 -16.65 10.94 -11.01
C LEU A 27 -15.77 12.19 -10.93
N GLU A 28 -15.90 12.93 -9.84
CA GLU A 28 -15.05 14.06 -9.48
C GLU A 28 -14.10 13.61 -8.37
N ILE A 29 -12.80 13.80 -8.56
CA ILE A 29 -11.78 13.33 -7.64
C ILE A 29 -10.85 14.47 -7.22
N VAL A 30 -10.66 14.58 -5.91
CA VAL A 30 -9.57 15.35 -5.29
C VAL A 30 -8.69 14.39 -4.52
N SER A 31 -7.38 14.62 -4.52
CA SER A 31 -6.43 13.76 -3.83
C SER A 31 -5.62 14.51 -2.78
N GLU A 32 -5.49 13.89 -1.60
CA GLU A 32 -4.58 14.30 -0.54
C GLU A 32 -3.59 13.17 -0.24
N TYR A 33 -2.32 13.49 -0.27
CA TYR A 33 -1.26 12.55 0.10
C TYR A 33 -0.18 13.22 0.93
N GLU A 34 0.45 12.41 1.74
CA GLU A 34 1.61 12.85 2.49
C GLU A 34 2.73 13.20 1.50
N LYS A 35 3.12 14.49 1.47
CA LYS A 35 4.25 14.95 0.67
C LYS A 35 5.54 14.56 1.41
N PHE A 36 6.30 13.64 0.85
CA PHE A 36 7.68 13.47 1.24
C PHE A 36 8.49 14.67 0.73
N LYS A 37 9.38 15.20 1.56
CA LYS A 37 10.18 16.41 1.27
C LYS A 37 11.13 16.27 0.06
N SER A 38 11.25 15.11 -0.56
CA SER A 38 12.11 14.91 -1.74
C SER A 38 11.44 14.00 -2.76
N ASP A 39 11.54 14.35 -4.02
CA ASP A 39 11.08 13.56 -5.17
C ASP A 39 11.86 12.24 -5.33
N ASN A 40 12.95 12.05 -4.58
CA ASN A 40 13.75 10.84 -4.56
C ASN A 40 13.37 9.91 -3.42
N TYR A 41 12.52 8.96 -3.71
CA TYR A 41 12.06 7.91 -2.77
C TYR A 41 13.22 7.14 -2.07
N TYR A 42 14.40 7.07 -2.71
CA TYR A 42 15.58 6.36 -2.21
C TYR A 42 16.58 7.25 -1.43
N SER A 43 16.45 8.58 -1.49
CA SER A 43 17.44 9.51 -0.90
C SER A 43 17.03 10.09 0.46
N ASN A 44 15.85 9.74 0.98
CA ASN A 44 15.39 10.28 2.25
C ASN A 44 16.14 9.66 3.43
N LYS A 45 17.15 10.36 3.92
CA LYS A 45 17.59 10.21 5.31
C LYS A 45 16.40 10.60 6.21
N THR A 46 15.51 9.63 6.46
CA THR A 46 14.46 9.81 7.47
C THR A 46 15.14 10.18 8.77
N ASN A 47 14.69 11.28 9.39
CA ASN A 47 15.21 11.73 10.67
C ASN A 47 15.15 10.55 11.67
N PHE A 48 16.19 10.38 12.47
CA PHE A 48 16.28 9.32 13.46
C PHE A 48 15.04 9.28 14.38
N ILE A 49 14.55 10.46 14.77
CA ILE A 49 13.31 10.63 15.56
C ILE A 49 12.11 10.04 14.84
N ASP A 50 11.94 10.31 13.53
CA ASP A 50 10.81 9.78 12.75
C ASP A 50 10.84 8.25 12.65
N LYS A 51 12.05 7.66 12.55
CA LYS A 51 12.23 6.20 12.58
C LYS A 51 11.78 5.60 13.90
N ILE A 52 12.16 6.22 15.03
CA ILE A 52 11.75 5.77 16.37
C ILE A 52 10.23 5.84 16.51
N PHE A 53 9.63 6.98 16.21
CA PHE A 53 8.18 7.15 16.33
C PHE A 53 7.39 6.23 15.38
N THR A 54 7.88 6.04 14.15
CA THR A 54 7.27 5.07 13.21
C THR A 54 7.36 3.64 13.75
N LYS A 55 8.52 3.26 14.32
CA LYS A 55 8.73 1.94 14.94
C LYS A 55 7.82 1.72 16.15
N LEU A 56 7.53 2.79 16.90
CA LEU A 56 6.56 2.79 18.01
C LEU A 56 5.09 2.80 17.51
N GLY A 57 4.86 2.85 16.20
CA GLY A 57 3.52 2.91 15.63
C GLY A 57 2.84 4.28 15.75
N LEU A 58 3.60 5.34 16.00
CA LEU A 58 3.14 6.73 16.19
C LEU A 58 3.77 7.68 15.15
N PRO A 59 3.55 7.48 13.85
CA PRO A 59 4.19 8.29 12.81
C PRO A 59 3.89 9.78 12.99
N ILE A 60 4.92 10.61 12.79
CA ILE A 60 4.83 12.06 12.95
C ILE A 60 4.29 12.70 11.67
N ASP A 61 3.22 13.47 11.81
CA ASP A 61 2.67 14.27 10.71
C ASP A 61 3.43 15.61 10.60
N ARG A 62 4.45 15.64 9.75
CA ARG A 62 5.27 16.85 9.52
C ARG A 62 4.72 17.77 8.43
N THR A 63 3.74 17.32 7.69
CA THR A 63 3.19 18.06 6.55
C THR A 63 1.80 18.62 6.79
N ASN A 64 1.34 18.54 8.05
CA ASN A 64 -0.02 18.91 8.44
C ASN A 64 -1.10 18.14 7.65
N PHE A 65 -0.77 16.92 7.23
CA PHE A 65 -1.61 16.07 6.40
C PHE A 65 -2.99 15.83 7.00
N ASN A 66 -3.05 15.57 8.29
CA ASN A 66 -4.31 15.34 8.99
C ASN A 66 -5.29 16.53 8.88
N ASN A 67 -4.79 17.75 9.02
CA ASN A 67 -5.63 18.96 8.90
C ASN A 67 -5.99 19.21 7.43
N ARG A 68 -5.07 18.98 6.49
CA ARG A 68 -5.38 19.11 5.05
C ARG A 68 -6.51 18.17 4.66
N VAL A 69 -6.44 16.88 5.01
CA VAL A 69 -7.52 15.91 4.75
C VAL A 69 -8.86 16.43 5.31
N TYR A 70 -8.87 16.96 6.52
CA TYR A 70 -10.10 17.51 7.10
C TYR A 70 -10.60 18.75 6.34
N ASN A 71 -9.72 19.70 6.02
CA ASN A 71 -10.08 20.93 5.30
C ASN A 71 -10.60 20.62 3.90
N THR A 72 -9.96 19.69 3.19
CA THR A 72 -10.45 19.22 1.89
C THR A 72 -11.83 18.57 1.99
N CYS A 73 -12.12 17.84 3.09
CA CYS A 73 -13.50 17.38 3.32
C CYS A 73 -14.50 18.52 3.46
N VAL A 74 -14.11 19.62 4.14
CA VAL A 74 -14.98 20.79 4.31
C VAL A 74 -15.22 21.50 2.97
N GLU A 75 -14.17 21.74 2.21
CA GLU A 75 -14.20 22.52 0.96
C GLU A 75 -14.84 21.72 -0.19
N PHE A 76 -14.47 20.47 -0.34
CA PHE A 76 -14.90 19.62 -1.46
C PHE A 76 -16.22 18.90 -1.20
N SER A 77 -16.59 18.68 0.06
CA SER A 77 -17.81 17.92 0.46
C SER A 77 -17.94 16.58 -0.28
N PRO A 78 -17.00 15.63 -0.08
CA PRO A 78 -16.99 14.37 -0.80
C PRO A 78 -18.13 13.45 -0.33
N ASP A 79 -18.62 12.59 -1.25
CA ASP A 79 -19.52 11.49 -0.92
C ASP A 79 -18.76 10.32 -0.28
N ILE A 80 -17.51 10.13 -0.74
CA ILE A 80 -16.63 9.03 -0.30
C ILE A 80 -15.24 9.59 0.02
N ILE A 81 -14.65 9.15 1.12
CA ILE A 81 -13.20 9.21 1.32
C ILE A 81 -12.63 7.82 1.10
N PHE A 82 -11.77 7.68 0.08
CA PHE A 82 -11.05 6.45 -0.21
C PHE A 82 -9.64 6.55 0.35
N ILE A 83 -9.35 5.75 1.38
CA ILE A 83 -8.12 5.84 2.17
C ILE A 83 -7.23 4.65 1.84
N VAL A 84 -6.08 4.92 1.21
CA VAL A 84 -5.05 3.90 0.95
C VAL A 84 -4.12 3.83 2.16
N LYS A 85 -4.08 2.65 2.80
CA LYS A 85 -3.31 2.35 4.02
C LYS A 85 -3.74 3.20 5.23
N GLY A 86 -3.44 4.48 5.29
CA GLY A 86 -3.95 5.40 6.32
C GLY A 86 -3.20 5.39 7.65
N ASN A 87 -1.93 4.94 7.68
CA ASN A 87 -1.13 4.84 8.91
C ASN A 87 -0.89 6.16 9.65
N ILE A 88 -0.88 7.29 8.93
CA ILE A 88 -0.62 8.61 9.53
C ILE A 88 -1.90 9.34 9.95
N LEU A 89 -3.08 8.85 9.53
CA LEU A 89 -4.36 9.44 9.91
C LEU A 89 -4.67 9.22 11.39
N LYS A 90 -4.71 10.33 12.14
CA LYS A 90 -4.97 10.29 13.58
C LYS A 90 -6.44 9.99 13.87
N PRO A 91 -6.76 9.14 14.84
CA PRO A 91 -8.13 8.77 15.21
C PRO A 91 -9.04 9.99 15.50
N ARG A 92 -8.48 11.05 16.07
CA ARG A 92 -9.21 12.30 16.36
C ARG A 92 -9.77 12.96 15.08
N ILE A 93 -9.00 12.90 13.97
CA ILE A 93 -9.41 13.46 12.69
C ILE A 93 -10.49 12.61 12.05
N VAL A 94 -10.31 11.28 12.04
CA VAL A 94 -11.31 10.35 11.53
C VAL A 94 -12.63 10.47 12.31
N LYS A 95 -12.58 10.59 13.63
CA LYS A 95 -13.76 10.87 14.47
C LYS A 95 -14.41 12.21 14.13
N LYS A 96 -13.61 13.26 13.95
CA LYS A 96 -14.12 14.60 13.61
C LYS A 96 -14.82 14.59 12.25
N ILE A 97 -14.25 13.93 11.25
CA ILE A 97 -14.87 13.73 9.93
C ILE A 97 -16.19 12.99 10.09
N ARG A 98 -16.22 11.87 10.80
CA ARG A 98 -17.43 11.08 11.02
C ARG A 98 -18.54 11.86 11.70
N LYS A 99 -18.20 12.72 12.67
CA LYS A 99 -19.16 13.58 13.38
C LYS A 99 -19.74 14.66 12.49
N ASN A 100 -18.90 15.32 11.71
CA ASN A 100 -19.30 16.50 10.92
C ASN A 100 -19.90 16.13 9.55
N PHE A 101 -19.63 14.93 9.06
CA PHE A 101 -20.08 14.42 7.77
C PHE A 101 -20.70 13.02 7.92
N PRO A 102 -21.88 12.89 8.56
CA PRO A 102 -22.45 11.58 8.91
C PRO A 102 -22.84 10.73 7.69
N HIS A 103 -23.15 11.37 6.56
CA HIS A 103 -23.54 10.66 5.32
C HIS A 103 -22.33 10.19 4.49
N LEU A 104 -21.14 10.77 4.72
CA LEU A 104 -19.92 10.45 4.01
C LEU A 104 -19.50 8.99 4.30
N LYS A 105 -19.08 8.27 3.24
CA LYS A 105 -18.56 6.90 3.38
C LYS A 105 -17.06 6.90 3.51
N LEU A 106 -16.54 6.22 4.53
CA LEU A 106 -15.11 6.01 4.75
C LEU A 106 -14.75 4.60 4.30
N ILE A 107 -13.97 4.48 3.22
CA ILE A 107 -13.49 3.22 2.66
C ILE A 107 -11.97 3.17 2.83
N ASN A 108 -11.48 2.12 3.48
CA ASN A 108 -10.05 1.85 3.57
C ASN A 108 -9.67 0.72 2.62
N TRP A 109 -8.57 0.89 1.91
CA TRP A 109 -7.99 -0.14 1.04
C TRP A 109 -6.51 -0.33 1.34
N THR A 110 -6.06 -1.60 1.37
CA THR A 110 -4.68 -1.92 1.71
C THR A 110 -4.18 -3.16 1.00
N LEU A 111 -2.91 -3.09 0.57
CA LEU A 111 -2.15 -4.20 -0.03
C LEU A 111 -1.39 -5.01 1.01
N ASP A 112 -1.14 -4.43 2.18
CA ASP A 112 -0.35 -5.04 3.23
C ASP A 112 -1.23 -5.83 4.19
N ASP A 113 -0.63 -6.78 4.90
CA ASP A 113 -1.22 -7.37 6.08
C ASP A 113 -1.29 -6.33 7.21
N MET A 114 -2.46 -5.71 7.35
CA MET A 114 -2.67 -4.65 8.32
C MET A 114 -3.02 -5.16 9.72
N PHE A 115 -3.16 -6.47 9.91
CA PHE A 115 -3.21 -7.03 11.25
C PHE A 115 -1.82 -7.18 11.87
N ALA A 116 -0.80 -7.43 11.07
CA ALA A 116 0.58 -7.46 11.52
C ALA A 116 1.04 -6.10 12.07
N LYS A 117 1.57 -6.09 13.31
CA LYS A 117 1.95 -4.87 14.03
C LYS A 117 3.00 -4.02 13.30
N HIS A 118 3.91 -4.65 12.54
CA HIS A 118 4.95 -3.95 11.79
C HIS A 118 4.44 -3.20 10.55
N ASN A 119 3.26 -3.55 10.05
CA ASN A 119 2.64 -2.91 8.88
C ASN A 119 1.68 -1.78 9.26
N ARG A 120 1.17 -1.77 10.50
CA ARG A 120 0.19 -0.80 10.95
C ARG A 120 0.71 0.13 12.04
N SER A 121 0.16 1.33 12.07
CA SER A 121 0.34 2.25 13.20
C SER A 121 -0.71 2.03 14.29
N ILE A 122 -0.45 2.58 15.48
CA ILE A 122 -1.46 2.69 16.54
C ILE A 122 -2.64 3.56 16.07
N TYR A 123 -2.37 4.56 15.25
CA TYR A 123 -3.42 5.42 14.67
C TYR A 123 -4.36 4.61 13.77
N TYR A 124 -3.80 3.77 12.88
CA TYR A 124 -4.60 2.88 12.04
C TYR A 124 -5.47 1.96 12.90
N ALA A 125 -4.87 1.25 13.85
CA ALA A 125 -5.59 0.29 14.70
C ALA A 125 -6.75 0.94 15.48
N LYS A 126 -6.58 2.20 15.91
CA LYS A 126 -7.62 2.96 16.62
C LYS A 126 -8.66 3.58 15.66
N SER A 127 -8.33 3.79 14.39
CA SER A 127 -9.20 4.42 13.39
C SER A 127 -10.08 3.43 12.64
N ILE A 128 -9.63 2.19 12.48
CA ILE A 128 -10.25 1.18 11.60
C ILE A 128 -11.74 0.93 11.91
N ARG A 129 -12.11 1.02 13.17
CA ARG A 129 -13.52 0.87 13.66
C ARG A 129 -14.48 1.96 13.15
N PHE A 130 -13.95 3.08 12.64
CA PHE A 130 -14.76 4.18 12.13
C PHE A 130 -14.98 4.09 10.61
N TYR A 131 -14.35 3.15 9.93
CA TYR A 131 -14.53 2.94 8.50
C TYR A 131 -15.82 2.15 8.23
N ASP A 132 -16.52 2.50 7.14
CA ASP A 132 -17.70 1.78 6.69
C ASP A 132 -17.34 0.48 6.00
N LEU A 133 -16.20 0.46 5.31
CA LEU A 133 -15.68 -0.71 4.61
C LEU A 133 -14.15 -0.72 4.69
N VAL A 134 -13.60 -1.88 4.98
CA VAL A 134 -12.17 -2.18 4.82
C VAL A 134 -12.00 -3.18 3.70
N VAL A 135 -11.19 -2.85 2.70
CA VAL A 135 -10.83 -3.74 1.61
C VAL A 135 -9.39 -4.20 1.81
N THR A 136 -9.18 -5.48 1.82
CA THR A 136 -7.86 -6.11 1.99
C THR A 136 -7.53 -7.05 0.85
N THR A 137 -6.25 -7.16 0.51
CA THR A 137 -5.73 -8.14 -0.45
C THR A 137 -5.19 -9.42 0.24
N LYS A 138 -5.40 -9.53 1.55
CA LYS A 138 -5.02 -10.69 2.36
C LYS A 138 -6.27 -11.39 2.85
N SER A 139 -6.58 -12.56 2.30
CA SER A 139 -7.80 -13.30 2.63
C SER A 139 -7.91 -13.61 4.12
N TYR A 140 -6.79 -13.96 4.76
CA TYR A 140 -6.75 -14.27 6.19
C TYR A 140 -7.05 -13.06 7.09
N ASN A 141 -6.84 -11.82 6.62
CA ASN A 141 -7.25 -10.62 7.37
C ASN A 141 -8.78 -10.52 7.58
N CYS A 142 -9.57 -11.33 6.85
CA CYS A 142 -11.02 -11.43 7.02
C CYS A 142 -11.43 -12.34 8.17
N ASN A 143 -10.52 -13.12 8.76
CA ASN A 143 -10.81 -14.00 9.89
C ASN A 143 -11.21 -13.19 11.13
N ASN A 144 -12.06 -13.75 11.97
CA ASN A 144 -12.62 -13.06 13.14
C ASN A 144 -11.57 -12.60 14.15
N ASP A 145 -10.46 -13.31 14.28
CA ASP A 145 -9.31 -13.03 15.14
C ASP A 145 -8.32 -12.01 14.54
N GLU A 146 -8.51 -11.62 13.29
CA GLU A 146 -7.68 -10.69 12.54
C GLU A 146 -8.25 -9.25 12.55
N LEU A 147 -8.43 -8.60 11.39
CA LEU A 147 -8.93 -7.22 11.33
C LEU A 147 -10.31 -7.02 11.98
N PRO A 148 -11.27 -7.98 11.90
CA PRO A 148 -12.52 -7.85 12.65
C PRO A 148 -12.32 -7.69 14.14
N SER A 149 -11.32 -8.34 14.76
CA SER A 149 -11.00 -8.20 16.20
C SER A 149 -10.62 -6.76 16.60
N LEU A 150 -10.15 -5.95 15.63
CA LEU A 150 -9.87 -4.52 15.84
C LEU A 150 -11.12 -3.62 15.76
N GLY A 151 -12.29 -4.21 15.53
CA GLY A 151 -13.58 -3.52 15.45
C GLY A 151 -13.99 -3.12 14.04
N VAL A 152 -13.46 -3.77 13.00
CA VAL A 152 -13.93 -3.60 11.62
C VAL A 152 -15.36 -4.10 11.50
N LYS A 153 -16.25 -3.24 10.97
CA LYS A 153 -17.68 -3.56 10.82
C LYS A 153 -17.97 -4.34 9.54
N LYS A 154 -17.29 -3.98 8.44
CA LYS A 154 -17.45 -4.62 7.14
C LYS A 154 -16.08 -4.73 6.48
N ILE A 155 -15.74 -5.95 6.10
CA ILE A 155 -14.47 -6.25 5.43
C ILE A 155 -14.75 -6.99 4.12
N LEU A 156 -13.94 -6.70 3.11
CA LEU A 156 -14.00 -7.33 1.80
C LEU A 156 -12.58 -7.77 1.40
N PHE A 157 -12.43 -9.05 1.09
CA PHE A 157 -11.26 -9.54 0.39
C PHE A 157 -11.39 -9.25 -1.10
N GLN A 158 -10.36 -8.63 -1.67
CA GLN A 158 -10.27 -8.35 -3.10
C GLN A 158 -8.85 -8.61 -3.57
N ASN A 159 -8.68 -9.42 -4.58
CA ASN A 159 -7.37 -9.61 -5.22
C ASN A 159 -6.82 -8.29 -5.79
N ASN A 160 -5.50 -8.25 -5.97
CA ASN A 160 -4.88 -7.14 -6.68
C ASN A 160 -5.45 -7.02 -8.09
N GLY A 161 -5.82 -5.80 -8.45
CA GLY A 161 -6.22 -5.48 -9.80
C GLY A 161 -5.04 -5.25 -10.74
N PHE A 162 -5.34 -5.10 -12.01
CA PHE A 162 -4.39 -4.71 -13.04
C PHE A 162 -4.97 -3.58 -13.88
N LEU A 163 -4.11 -2.82 -14.52
CA LEU A 163 -4.49 -1.78 -15.46
C LEU A 163 -4.26 -2.32 -16.88
N SER A 164 -5.33 -2.59 -17.61
CA SER A 164 -5.27 -3.23 -18.94
C SER A 164 -4.45 -2.43 -19.97
N LEU A 165 -4.38 -1.11 -19.80
CA LEU A 165 -3.57 -0.24 -20.67
C LEU A 165 -2.07 -0.45 -20.48
N LEU A 166 -1.63 -0.84 -19.27
CA LEU A 166 -0.22 -1.02 -18.91
C LEU A 166 0.17 -2.49 -18.80
N HIS A 167 -0.68 -3.30 -18.16
CA HIS A 167 -0.43 -4.70 -17.91
C HIS A 167 -1.01 -5.54 -19.05
N LYS A 168 -0.35 -5.53 -20.19
CA LYS A 168 -0.72 -6.29 -21.38
C LYS A 168 0.47 -7.10 -21.89
N PRO A 169 0.23 -8.20 -22.60
CA PRO A 169 1.31 -8.95 -23.24
C PRO A 169 2.18 -8.04 -24.12
N CYS A 170 3.49 -8.20 -24.04
CA CYS A 170 4.42 -7.52 -24.92
C CYS A 170 4.70 -8.43 -26.11
N TYR A 171 4.20 -8.06 -27.28
CA TYR A 171 4.40 -8.81 -28.54
C TYR A 171 5.70 -8.45 -29.26
N LEU A 172 6.61 -7.68 -28.60
CA LEU A 172 7.86 -7.23 -29.20
C LEU A 172 9.01 -8.26 -29.10
N CYS A 173 8.76 -9.39 -28.45
CA CYS A 173 9.77 -10.44 -28.31
C CYS A 173 9.39 -11.61 -29.22
N ASP A 174 10.27 -11.98 -30.15
CA ASP A 174 10.24 -13.29 -30.80
C ASP A 174 10.22 -14.35 -29.69
N GLU A 175 9.25 -15.26 -29.73
CA GLU A 175 9.09 -16.34 -28.74
C GLU A 175 10.34 -17.25 -28.65
N THR A 176 11.27 -17.16 -29.61
CA THR A 176 12.51 -17.93 -29.70
C THR A 176 13.69 -17.32 -28.93
N ASN A 177 13.55 -16.12 -28.35
CA ASN A 177 14.66 -15.35 -27.76
C ASN A 177 14.47 -14.98 -26.30
N TYR A 178 14.01 -15.92 -25.47
CA TYR A 178 14.06 -15.72 -24.03
C TYR A 178 15.52 -15.74 -23.52
N SER A 179 15.93 -14.66 -22.85
CA SER A 179 17.29 -14.57 -22.28
C SER A 179 17.45 -15.42 -21.00
N HIS A 180 16.33 -15.86 -20.41
CA HIS A 180 16.33 -16.62 -19.15
C HIS A 180 15.13 -17.56 -19.09
N ASP A 181 15.38 -18.80 -18.62
CA ASP A 181 14.31 -19.80 -18.44
C ASP A 181 13.44 -19.50 -17.21
N VAL A 182 14.09 -19.08 -16.11
CA VAL A 182 13.41 -18.74 -14.86
C VAL A 182 13.85 -17.38 -14.35
N VAL A 183 12.89 -16.52 -14.08
CA VAL A 183 13.13 -15.16 -13.57
C VAL A 183 12.30 -14.92 -12.31
N PHE A 184 12.93 -14.34 -11.30
CA PHE A 184 12.24 -13.78 -10.13
C PHE A 184 12.54 -12.29 -10.02
N ILE A 185 11.48 -11.48 -9.83
CA ILE A 185 11.60 -10.03 -9.65
C ILE A 185 11.00 -9.65 -8.30
N GLY A 186 11.82 -9.18 -7.38
CA GLY A 186 11.36 -8.76 -6.04
C GLY A 186 12.49 -8.64 -5.03
N SER A 187 12.21 -8.01 -3.87
CA SER A 187 13.17 -7.90 -2.77
C SER A 187 13.43 -9.23 -2.08
N ALA A 188 14.61 -9.37 -1.48
CA ALA A 188 14.96 -10.51 -0.65
C ALA A 188 14.19 -10.48 0.67
N GLU A 189 13.39 -11.52 0.90
CA GLU A 189 12.71 -11.83 2.16
C GLU A 189 13.09 -13.24 2.60
N LEU A 190 13.02 -13.52 3.89
CA LEU A 190 13.53 -14.79 4.43
C LEU A 190 12.90 -16.03 3.75
N ASP A 191 11.59 -16.02 3.52
CA ASP A 191 10.90 -17.14 2.90
C ASP A 191 11.18 -17.25 1.41
N ARG A 192 11.35 -16.12 0.72
CA ARG A 192 11.81 -16.08 -0.67
C ARG A 192 13.22 -16.63 -0.80
N LEU A 193 14.13 -16.25 0.12
CA LEU A 193 15.49 -16.80 0.18
C LEU A 193 15.48 -18.31 0.30
N LYS A 194 14.64 -18.87 1.20
CA LYS A 194 14.51 -20.32 1.37
C LYS A 194 14.02 -21.00 0.10
N LEU A 195 12.99 -20.44 -0.54
CA LEU A 195 12.42 -20.98 -1.77
C LEU A 195 13.45 -20.96 -2.92
N MET A 196 14.08 -19.80 -3.16
CA MET A 196 15.09 -19.66 -4.22
C MET A 196 16.26 -20.61 -3.99
N ASN A 197 16.70 -20.75 -2.73
CA ASN A 197 17.78 -21.69 -2.40
C ASN A 197 17.38 -23.15 -2.65
N ALA A 198 16.16 -23.56 -2.28
CA ALA A 198 15.66 -24.91 -2.55
C ALA A 198 15.60 -25.21 -4.07
N MET A 199 15.14 -24.24 -4.88
CA MET A 199 15.11 -24.38 -6.34
C MET A 199 16.52 -24.48 -6.91
N ALA A 200 17.46 -23.66 -6.44
CA ALA A 200 18.86 -23.70 -6.88
C ALA A 200 19.54 -25.04 -6.53
N LEU A 201 19.30 -25.58 -5.33
CA LEU A 201 19.80 -26.90 -4.91
C LEU A 201 19.21 -28.03 -5.76
N SER A 202 18.04 -27.84 -6.35
CA SER A 202 17.41 -28.78 -7.30
C SER A 202 17.97 -28.63 -8.73
N GLY A 203 19.02 -27.81 -8.94
CA GLY A 203 19.67 -27.61 -10.25
C GLY A 203 18.99 -26.58 -11.14
N ILE A 204 17.98 -25.83 -10.63
CA ILE A 204 17.29 -24.80 -11.40
C ILE A 204 18.12 -23.50 -11.37
N VAL A 205 18.48 -22.97 -12.55
CA VAL A 205 19.13 -21.68 -12.69
C VAL A 205 18.06 -20.58 -12.66
N ILE A 206 18.15 -19.68 -11.69
CA ILE A 206 17.18 -18.60 -11.50
C ILE A 206 17.88 -17.26 -11.67
N ASN A 207 17.34 -16.39 -12.52
CA ASN A 207 17.79 -15.01 -12.64
C ASN A 207 16.96 -14.13 -11.70
N ILE A 208 17.61 -13.47 -10.74
CA ILE A 208 16.94 -12.71 -9.69
C ILE A 208 17.22 -11.23 -9.88
N TYR A 209 16.15 -10.42 -9.90
CA TYR A 209 16.20 -8.97 -9.98
C TYR A 209 15.54 -8.35 -8.75
N GLY A 210 16.28 -7.52 -8.00
CA GLY A 210 15.76 -6.84 -6.82
C GLY A 210 16.81 -6.55 -5.75
N VAL A 211 16.39 -5.90 -4.68
CA VAL A 211 17.30 -5.48 -3.60
C VAL A 211 17.43 -6.54 -2.50
N GLY A 212 18.60 -6.60 -1.88
CA GLY A 212 18.86 -7.42 -0.68
C GLY A 212 19.27 -8.87 -0.97
N TRP A 213 19.53 -9.22 -2.22
CA TRP A 213 19.96 -10.56 -2.63
C TRP A 213 21.47 -10.82 -2.52
N GLU A 214 22.27 -9.82 -2.23
CA GLU A 214 23.74 -9.86 -2.10
C GLU A 214 24.24 -10.70 -0.90
N ARG A 215 23.35 -11.44 -0.24
CA ARG A 215 23.71 -12.26 0.93
C ARG A 215 24.36 -13.57 0.52
N LYS A 216 25.46 -13.93 1.21
CA LYS A 216 26.39 -15.06 0.97
C LYS A 216 25.78 -16.48 0.97
N TYR A 217 24.47 -16.68 0.91
CA TYR A 217 23.82 -17.98 1.11
C TYR A 217 23.08 -18.53 -0.09
N LEU A 218 23.29 -17.94 -1.28
CA LEU A 218 22.60 -18.38 -2.48
C LEU A 218 23.58 -19.21 -3.34
N HIS A 219 23.41 -20.53 -3.37
CA HIS A 219 24.13 -21.41 -4.27
C HIS A 219 23.46 -21.37 -5.65
N ASN A 220 24.27 -21.31 -6.72
CA ASN A 220 23.84 -21.40 -8.13
C ASN A 220 22.82 -20.34 -8.61
N ILE A 221 22.72 -19.20 -7.95
CA ILE A 221 21.83 -18.12 -8.38
C ILE A 221 22.64 -17.03 -9.08
N CYS A 222 22.28 -16.72 -10.31
CA CYS A 222 22.82 -15.56 -11.02
C CYS A 222 22.08 -14.31 -10.56
N ILE A 223 22.72 -13.45 -9.76
CA ILE A 223 22.15 -12.17 -9.32
C ILE A 223 22.62 -11.10 -10.31
N LYS A 224 21.64 -10.48 -11.00
CA LYS A 224 21.86 -9.22 -11.70
C LYS A 224 21.18 -8.11 -10.89
N THR A 225 21.99 -7.18 -10.37
CA THR A 225 21.55 -5.97 -9.67
C THR A 225 21.21 -4.85 -10.66
#